data_f9b16446508e0740f2d4eebd369137eb
#
_entry.id   f9b16446508e0740f2d4eebd369137eb
#
_cell.length_a   1.000
_cell.length_b   1.000
_cell.length_c   1.000
_cell.angle_alpha   90.00
_cell.angle_beta   90.00
_cell.angle_gamma   90.00
#
_symmetry.space_group_name_H-M   'P 1'
#
loop_
_entity.id
_entity.type
_entity.pdbx_description
1 polymer ?
#
loop_
_entity_poly.entity_id
_entity_poly.type
_entity_poly.pdbx_seq_one_letter_code
_entity_poly.pdbx_strand_id
1 'polypeptide(L)'
;MRIIKEAFLVAKGREHPPAARHLDVWRKTVKAAVWRNLVDVRQIYPDTDAMKVRSGRTVLVFNIRRNDYRLIAAAHFNRQIVYVMRFMTHAEYSKDRWKETL
;
A
#
# COMPACT_ATOMS: atom_id res chain seq x y z
N MET A 1 -8.62 -2.27 10.15
CA MET A 1 -8.44 -3.21 9.00
C MET A 1 -7.48 -4.32 9.37
N ARG A 2 -7.71 -5.52 8.89
CA ARG A 2 -6.79 -6.64 9.01
C ARG A 2 -5.84 -6.63 7.83
N ILE A 3 -4.53 -6.77 8.08
CA ILE A 3 -3.52 -6.81 7.01
C ILE A 3 -3.17 -8.26 6.70
N ILE A 4 -3.25 -8.63 5.43
CA ILE A 4 -2.78 -9.92 4.94
C ILE A 4 -1.37 -9.74 4.39
N LYS A 5 -0.47 -10.65 4.74
CA LYS A 5 0.96 -10.64 4.40
C LYS A 5 1.75 -9.55 5.15
N GLU A 6 1.50 -9.37 6.44
CA GLU A 6 2.28 -8.44 7.27
C GLU A 6 3.78 -8.70 7.22
N ALA A 7 4.20 -9.98 7.14
CA ALA A 7 5.60 -10.35 7.06
C ALA A 7 6.30 -9.75 5.83
N PHE A 8 5.57 -9.50 4.76
CA PHE A 8 6.09 -8.83 3.57
C PHE A 8 6.59 -7.42 3.91
N LEU A 9 5.85 -6.69 4.75
CA LEU A 9 6.23 -5.34 5.16
C LEU A 9 7.53 -5.34 5.96
N VAL A 10 7.70 -6.32 6.84
CA VAL A 10 8.93 -6.47 7.62
C VAL A 10 10.11 -6.77 6.70
N ALA A 11 9.93 -7.70 5.75
CA ALA A 11 10.97 -8.05 4.79
C ALA A 11 11.37 -6.86 3.92
N LYS A 12 10.41 -6.09 3.45
CA LYS A 12 10.67 -4.89 2.62
C LYS A 12 11.36 -3.79 3.42
N GLY A 13 11.04 -3.65 4.69
CA GLY A 13 11.76 -2.74 5.59
C GLY A 13 13.22 -3.11 5.77
N ARG A 14 13.54 -4.41 5.77
CA ARG A 14 14.94 -4.88 5.83
C ARG A 14 15.69 -4.64 4.52
N GLU A 15 15.03 -4.81 3.39
CA GLU A 15 15.60 -4.51 2.06
C GLU A 15 15.81 -3.02 1.85
N HIS A 16 14.94 -2.19 2.44
CA HIS A 16 14.94 -0.74 2.29
C HIS A 16 14.94 -0.07 3.67
N PRO A 17 16.07 -0.10 4.40
CA PRO A 17 16.13 0.43 5.77
C PRO A 17 15.58 1.86 5.95
N PRO A 18 15.75 2.79 4.99
CA PRO A 18 15.15 4.12 5.11
C PRO A 18 13.62 4.11 5.20
N ALA A 19 12.98 3.08 4.67
CA ALA A 19 11.52 2.95 4.68
C ALA A 19 10.98 2.16 5.88
N ALA A 20 11.82 1.46 6.62
CA ALA A 20 11.39 0.50 7.64
C ALA A 20 10.46 1.11 8.69
N ARG A 21 10.82 2.28 9.23
CA ARG A 21 10.00 2.98 10.21
C ARG A 21 8.66 3.42 9.63
N HIS A 22 8.67 3.93 8.41
CA HIS A 22 7.46 4.41 7.72
C HIS A 22 6.51 3.26 7.41
N LEU A 23 7.03 2.09 7.05
CA LEU A 23 6.23 0.88 6.84
C LEU A 23 5.60 0.40 8.15
N ASP A 24 6.35 0.47 9.25
CA ASP A 24 5.82 0.08 10.56
C ASP A 24 4.70 1.01 11.02
N VAL A 25 4.85 2.31 10.82
CA VAL A 25 3.81 3.31 11.12
C VAL A 25 2.57 3.05 10.26
N TRP A 26 2.75 2.80 8.97
CA TRP A 26 1.65 2.48 8.05
C TRP A 26 0.89 1.25 8.54
N ARG A 27 1.62 0.19 8.89
CA ARG A 27 1.06 -1.06 9.40
C ARG A 27 0.17 -0.82 10.63
N LYS A 28 0.68 -0.11 11.61
CA LYS A 28 -0.04 0.19 12.86
C LYS A 28 -1.26 1.06 12.59
N THR A 29 -1.13 2.06 11.73
CA THR A 29 -2.22 2.96 11.37
C THR A 29 -3.36 2.20 10.70
N VAL A 30 -3.04 1.36 9.73
CA VAL A 30 -4.03 0.57 8.99
C VAL A 30 -4.75 -0.42 9.90
N LYS A 31 -4.00 -1.09 10.78
CA LYS A 31 -4.62 -2.05 11.72
C LYS A 31 -5.61 -1.39 12.68
N ALA A 32 -5.36 -0.15 13.05
CA ALA A 32 -6.25 0.62 13.92
C ALA A 32 -7.42 1.26 13.16
N ALA A 33 -7.34 1.35 11.84
CA ALA A 33 -8.33 2.03 11.01
C ALA A 33 -9.57 1.16 10.76
N VAL A 34 -10.71 1.84 10.59
CA VAL A 34 -11.94 1.24 10.06
C VAL A 34 -12.30 2.04 8.81
N TRP A 35 -11.93 1.52 7.66
CA TRP A 35 -12.16 2.17 6.37
C TRP A 35 -13.35 1.52 5.67
N ARG A 36 -14.30 2.34 5.26
CA ARG A 36 -15.51 1.87 4.56
C ARG A 36 -15.42 2.14 3.05
N ASN A 37 -14.54 3.05 2.66
CA ASN A 37 -14.37 3.48 1.27
C ASN A 37 -13.08 4.27 1.12
N LEU A 38 -12.79 4.70 -0.12
CA LEU A 38 -11.60 5.48 -0.43
C LEU A 38 -11.57 6.85 0.26
N VAL A 39 -12.72 7.45 0.51
CA VAL A 39 -12.80 8.74 1.22
C VAL A 39 -12.21 8.59 2.62
N ASP A 40 -12.55 7.51 3.32
CA ASP A 40 -12.00 7.23 4.66
C ASP A 40 -10.48 7.05 4.62
N VAL A 41 -9.97 6.34 3.61
CA VAL A 41 -8.53 6.17 3.40
C VAL A 41 -7.84 7.52 3.25
N ARG A 42 -8.39 8.39 2.41
CA ARG A 42 -7.81 9.69 2.10
C ARG A 42 -7.87 10.70 3.25
N GLN A 43 -8.68 10.46 4.25
CA GLN A 43 -8.65 11.27 5.48
C GLN A 43 -7.34 11.11 6.23
N ILE A 44 -6.71 9.94 6.14
CA ILE A 44 -5.41 9.66 6.78
C ILE A 44 -4.27 9.78 5.76
N TYR A 45 -4.48 9.27 4.55
CA TYR A 45 -3.50 9.27 3.46
C TYR A 45 -4.08 9.98 2.24
N PRO A 46 -4.08 11.33 2.23
CA PRO A 46 -4.74 12.11 1.16
C PRO A 46 -4.16 11.87 -0.23
N ASP A 47 -2.90 11.47 -0.32
CA ASP A 47 -2.22 11.24 -1.60
C ASP A 47 -2.43 9.83 -2.16
N THR A 48 -3.29 9.02 -1.55
CA THR A 48 -3.57 7.67 -2.02
C THR A 48 -4.25 7.70 -3.39
N ASP A 49 -3.69 6.97 -4.34
CA ASP A 49 -4.28 6.78 -5.66
C ASP A 49 -5.01 5.44 -5.73
N ALA A 50 -6.11 5.42 -6.48
CA ALA A 50 -6.81 4.20 -6.84
C ALA A 50 -6.58 3.95 -8.33
N MET A 51 -6.01 2.80 -8.67
CA MET A 51 -5.61 2.49 -10.04
C MET A 51 -6.07 1.10 -10.45
N LYS A 52 -6.51 0.95 -11.71
CA LYS A 52 -6.77 -0.36 -12.28
C LYS A 52 -5.48 -0.96 -12.80
N VAL A 53 -5.31 -2.25 -12.55
CA VAL A 53 -4.19 -3.05 -13.06
C VAL A 53 -4.68 -3.97 -14.16
N ARG A 54 -3.77 -4.73 -14.79
CA ARG A 54 -4.07 -5.56 -15.95
C ARG A 54 -5.24 -6.53 -15.71
N SER A 55 -5.34 -7.11 -14.52
CA SER A 55 -6.42 -8.04 -14.19
C SER A 55 -7.81 -7.38 -14.12
N GLY A 56 -7.88 -6.05 -14.18
CA GLY A 56 -9.12 -5.29 -14.01
C GLY A 56 -9.43 -4.91 -12.58
N ARG A 57 -8.67 -5.44 -11.60
CA ARG A 57 -8.89 -5.06 -10.20
C ARG A 57 -8.39 -3.64 -9.95
N THR A 58 -8.99 -3.01 -8.93
CA THR A 58 -8.53 -1.71 -8.45
C THR A 58 -7.59 -1.92 -7.26
N VAL A 59 -6.44 -1.27 -7.30
CA VAL A 59 -5.47 -1.28 -6.19
C VAL A 59 -5.29 0.13 -5.67
N LEU A 60 -4.86 0.23 -4.41
CA LEU A 60 -4.50 1.49 -3.77
C LEU A 60 -2.99 1.64 -3.78
N VAL A 61 -2.53 2.84 -4.10
CA VAL A 61 -1.11 3.19 -4.13
C VAL A 61 -0.85 4.20 -3.03
N PHE A 62 -0.06 3.80 -2.04
CA PHE A 62 0.33 4.66 -0.91
C PHE A 62 1.74 5.18 -1.11
N ASN A 63 1.93 6.47 -0.88
CA ASN A 63 3.25 7.07 -0.82
C ASN A 63 3.88 6.72 0.54
N ILE A 64 5.09 6.19 0.51
CA ILE A 64 5.84 5.86 1.73
C ILE A 64 7.11 6.70 1.74
N ARG A 65 7.42 7.30 2.89
CA ARG A 65 8.54 8.23 3.06
C ARG A 65 8.47 9.31 1.98
N ARG A 66 7.35 10.06 2.00
CA ARG A 66 7.03 11.08 0.97
C ARG A 66 6.93 10.41 -0.40
N ASN A 67 7.78 10.79 -1.35
CA ASN A 67 7.77 10.27 -2.72
C ASN A 67 8.78 9.17 -2.98
N ASP A 68 9.54 8.74 -1.97
CA ASP A 68 10.66 7.82 -2.17
C ASP A 68 10.20 6.42 -2.56
N TYR A 69 9.08 5.96 -2.00
CA TYR A 69 8.57 4.60 -2.20
C TYR A 69 7.08 4.59 -2.47
N ARG A 70 6.62 3.48 -3.05
CA ARG A 70 5.20 3.20 -3.28
C ARG A 70 4.84 1.85 -2.72
N LEU A 71 3.75 1.79 -1.97
CA LEU A 71 3.17 0.56 -1.45
C LEU A 71 1.84 0.31 -2.18
N ILE A 72 1.73 -0.86 -2.81
CA ILE A 72 0.55 -1.26 -3.56
C ILE A 72 -0.23 -2.26 -2.73
N ALA A 73 -1.50 -2.00 -2.51
CA ALA A 73 -2.37 -2.87 -1.71
C ALA A 73 -3.77 -2.89 -2.28
N ALA A 74 -4.49 -4.00 -2.07
CA ALA A 74 -5.90 -4.11 -2.40
C ALA A 74 -6.72 -4.06 -1.12
N ALA A 75 -7.73 -3.19 -1.08
CA ALA A 75 -8.61 -3.07 0.08
C ALA A 75 -9.97 -3.71 -0.22
N HIS A 76 -10.41 -4.56 0.69
CA HIS A 76 -11.75 -5.13 0.69
C HIS A 76 -12.50 -4.50 1.86
N PHE A 77 -13.15 -3.38 1.60
CA PHE A 77 -13.77 -2.58 2.65
C PHE A 77 -14.88 -3.31 3.40
N ASN A 78 -15.69 -4.06 2.68
CA ASN A 78 -16.78 -4.83 3.29
C ASN A 78 -16.29 -5.94 4.24
N ARG A 79 -15.06 -6.41 4.07
CA ARG A 79 -14.43 -7.46 4.89
C ARG A 79 -13.41 -6.90 5.88
N GLN A 80 -13.13 -5.61 5.80
CA GLN A 80 -12.11 -4.93 6.62
C GLN A 80 -10.73 -5.59 6.48
N ILE A 81 -10.35 -5.89 5.21
CA ILE A 81 -9.08 -6.56 4.88
C ILE A 81 -8.29 -5.70 3.89
N VAL A 82 -6.98 -5.60 4.12
CA VAL A 82 -6.02 -5.01 3.19
C VAL A 82 -4.98 -6.08 2.83
N TYR A 83 -4.85 -6.37 1.54
CA TYR A 83 -3.82 -7.26 1.02
C TYR A 83 -2.64 -6.43 0.55
N VAL A 84 -1.46 -6.64 1.13
CA VAL A 84 -0.23 -5.98 0.67
C VAL A 84 0.29 -6.75 -0.53
N MET A 85 0.57 -6.05 -1.63
CA MET A 85 0.89 -6.71 -2.91
C MET A 85 2.31 -6.44 -3.37
N ARG A 86 2.72 -5.18 -3.42
CA ARG A 86 4.04 -4.76 -3.93
C ARG A 86 4.57 -3.59 -3.12
N PHE A 87 5.88 -3.50 -3.04
CA PHE A 87 6.57 -2.35 -2.49
C PHE A 87 7.78 -2.06 -3.36
N MET A 88 7.95 -0.81 -3.76
CA MET A 88 8.98 -0.44 -4.73
C MET A 88 9.42 1.01 -4.55
N THR A 89 10.57 1.32 -5.14
CA THR A 89 11.06 2.70 -5.22
C THR A 89 10.19 3.50 -6.19
N HIS A 90 10.27 4.83 -6.09
CA HIS A 90 9.60 5.71 -7.04
C HIS A 90 10.04 5.43 -8.49
N ALA A 91 11.32 5.16 -8.70
CA ALA A 91 11.86 4.86 -10.02
C ALA A 91 11.24 3.59 -10.62
N GLU A 92 11.12 2.53 -9.82
CA GLU A 92 10.49 1.28 -10.25
C GLU A 92 8.99 1.49 -10.53
N TYR A 93 8.32 2.24 -9.69
CA TYR A 93 6.91 2.57 -9.86
C TYR A 93 6.66 3.28 -11.19
N SER A 94 7.52 4.25 -11.54
CA SER A 94 7.38 5.07 -12.74
C SER A 94 7.52 4.28 -14.03
N LYS A 95 8.10 3.08 -14.00
CA LYS A 95 8.21 2.20 -15.16
C LYS A 95 6.91 1.51 -15.51
N ASP A 96 5.92 1.53 -14.63
CA ASP A 96 4.58 0.95 -14.81
C ASP A 96 4.52 -0.57 -15.03
N ARG A 97 5.63 -1.27 -14.96
CA ARG A 97 5.67 -2.73 -15.19
C ARG A 97 4.89 -3.52 -14.14
N TRP A 98 4.80 -2.99 -12.94
CA TRP A 98 4.08 -3.64 -11.84
C TRP A 98 2.59 -3.83 -12.14
N LYS A 99 1.99 -2.95 -12.95
CA LYS A 99 0.57 -3.04 -13.33
C LYS A 99 0.27 -4.29 -14.15
N GLU A 100 1.24 -4.78 -14.92
CA GLU A 100 1.07 -5.92 -15.81
C GLU A 100 1.08 -7.26 -15.10
N THR A 101 1.65 -7.31 -13.89
CA THR A 101 1.73 -8.53 -13.10
C THR A 101 0.66 -8.61 -12.01
N LEU A 102 -0.17 -7.63 -11.92
CA LEU A 102 -1.30 -7.58 -10.98
C LEU A 102 -2.62 -7.52 -11.73
#